data_e1568a9d4a509b5354107162ce63a64e
#
_entry.id   e1568a9d4a509b5354107162ce63a64e
#
_cell.length_a   1.000
_cell.length_b   1.000
_cell.length_c   1.000
_cell.angle_alpha   90.00
_cell.angle_beta   90.00
_cell.angle_gamma   90.00
#
_symmetry.space_group_name_H-M   'P 1'
#
loop_
_entity.id
_entity.type
_entity.pdbx_description
1 polymer ?
#
loop_
_entity_poly.entity_id
_entity_poly.type
_entity_poly.pdbx_seq_one_letter_code
_entity_poly.pdbx_strand_id
1 'polypeptide(L)'
;MAKFSASLGFLWTECTLVDAIHAAARAGFDAVECHWPYDTPALLVRDALAACGIPMLGINTIRGDVAAGENGLAAVPHRRDEARAAIDQALDYAKRIGASNIHVMAGNTDHIDATSVFLENLDYAATLAQGHGITILIEPLNTYDAPGYFLTHTDQAVEIIDTLGLETVKLMFDCYHVHRMQGDVIGNLTKCFPHIGHIQFAGSPHRSAPHLGDLDYHAVFNHLDRLGWSAPLGAEYKPNGPTEASLDWMPAAS
;
A
#
# COMPACT_ATOMS: atom_id res chain seq x y z
N MET A 1 -1.67 4.08 21.68
CA MET A 1 -1.05 2.83 21.15
C MET A 1 -1.24 2.81 19.65
N ALA A 2 -0.19 2.42 18.91
CA ALA A 2 -0.27 2.26 17.47
C ALA A 2 -1.33 1.19 17.11
N LYS A 3 -2.08 1.45 16.05
CA LYS A 3 -3.02 0.52 15.43
C LYS A 3 -2.34 -0.15 14.24
N PHE A 4 -2.74 -1.37 13.91
CA PHE A 4 -2.11 -2.13 12.85
C PHE A 4 -3.11 -2.67 11.83
N SER A 5 -2.71 -2.65 10.56
CA SER A 5 -3.39 -3.27 9.42
C SER A 5 -2.59 -4.48 8.93
N ALA A 6 -3.26 -5.57 8.62
CA ALA A 6 -2.62 -6.73 8.01
C ALA A 6 -2.65 -6.63 6.48
N SER A 7 -1.47 -6.70 5.82
CA SER A 7 -1.43 -6.83 4.36
C SER A 7 -1.65 -8.28 3.94
N LEU A 8 -2.88 -8.58 3.49
CA LEU A 8 -3.30 -9.91 3.08
C LEU A 8 -2.70 -10.34 1.72
N GLY A 9 -1.89 -9.48 1.11
CA GLY A 9 -1.02 -9.85 0.00
C GLY A 9 0.23 -10.61 0.41
N PHE A 10 0.58 -10.60 1.71
CA PHE A 10 1.73 -11.30 2.30
C PHE A 10 1.36 -12.20 3.47
N LEU A 11 0.41 -11.78 4.30
CA LEU A 11 -0.03 -12.52 5.47
C LEU A 11 -1.22 -13.41 5.11
N TRP A 12 -1.27 -14.63 5.65
CA TRP A 12 -2.31 -15.64 5.38
C TRP A 12 -2.55 -15.93 3.89
N THR A 13 -1.49 -15.89 3.07
CA THR A 13 -1.59 -16.14 1.62
C THR A 13 -2.02 -17.56 1.25
N GLU A 14 -1.97 -18.49 2.20
CA GLU A 14 -2.47 -19.87 2.09
C GLU A 14 -4.01 -19.96 2.24
N CYS A 15 -4.65 -18.91 2.72
CA CYS A 15 -6.09 -18.83 2.94
C CYS A 15 -6.83 -18.19 1.75
N THR A 16 -8.16 -18.39 1.68
CA THR A 16 -8.99 -17.50 0.85
C THR A 16 -8.98 -16.09 1.43
N LEU A 17 -9.22 -15.06 0.61
CA LEU A 17 -9.26 -13.68 1.11
C LEU A 17 -10.26 -13.49 2.26
N VAL A 18 -11.43 -14.15 2.18
CA VAL A 18 -12.45 -14.13 3.23
C VAL A 18 -11.91 -14.75 4.54
N ASP A 19 -11.25 -15.89 4.46
CA ASP A 19 -10.67 -16.56 5.63
C ASP A 19 -9.52 -15.76 6.23
N ALA A 20 -8.70 -15.14 5.38
CA ALA A 20 -7.59 -14.25 5.78
C ALA A 20 -8.10 -13.01 6.54
N ILE A 21 -9.21 -12.39 6.12
CA ILE A 21 -9.87 -11.29 6.84
C ILE A 21 -10.27 -11.75 8.25
N HIS A 22 -10.92 -12.93 8.35
CA HIS A 22 -11.30 -13.49 9.65
C HIS A 22 -10.09 -13.83 10.53
N ALA A 23 -9.01 -14.34 9.93
CA ALA A 23 -7.76 -14.64 10.63
C ALA A 23 -7.10 -13.38 11.19
N ALA A 24 -6.98 -12.32 10.38
CA ALA A 24 -6.44 -11.04 10.81
C ALA A 24 -7.22 -10.41 11.97
N ALA A 25 -8.56 -10.44 11.90
CA ALA A 25 -9.41 -9.95 12.98
C ALA A 25 -9.21 -10.76 14.29
N ARG A 26 -9.15 -12.10 14.20
CA ARG A 26 -8.87 -12.95 15.38
C ARG A 26 -7.48 -12.71 15.96
N ALA A 27 -6.51 -12.38 15.13
CA ALA A 27 -5.16 -12.04 15.56
C ALA A 27 -5.04 -10.66 16.20
N GLY A 28 -6.10 -9.84 16.18
CA GLY A 28 -6.15 -8.53 16.84
C GLY A 28 -5.70 -7.36 15.96
N PHE A 29 -5.67 -7.51 14.63
CA PHE A 29 -5.47 -6.38 13.73
C PHE A 29 -6.69 -5.44 13.73
N ASP A 30 -6.43 -4.13 13.69
CA ASP A 30 -7.46 -3.08 13.64
C ASP A 30 -8.05 -2.89 12.25
N ALA A 31 -7.34 -3.34 11.21
CA ALA A 31 -7.71 -3.19 9.81
C ALA A 31 -7.01 -4.24 8.94
N VAL A 32 -7.39 -4.32 7.67
CA VAL A 32 -6.71 -5.11 6.66
C VAL A 32 -6.46 -4.27 5.39
N GLU A 33 -5.51 -4.69 4.59
CA GLU A 33 -5.26 -4.22 3.23
C GLU A 33 -4.95 -5.40 2.32
N CYS A 34 -5.16 -5.28 1.03
CA CYS A 34 -4.97 -6.39 0.09
C CYS A 34 -4.49 -5.87 -1.26
N HIS A 35 -3.57 -6.59 -1.90
CA HIS A 35 -3.05 -6.16 -3.20
C HIS A 35 -4.10 -6.23 -4.31
N TRP A 36 -4.53 -7.43 -4.70
CA TRP A 36 -5.39 -7.65 -5.88
C TRP A 36 -6.55 -8.58 -5.54
N PRO A 37 -7.65 -8.07 -4.96
CA PRO A 37 -8.77 -8.88 -4.47
C PRO A 37 -9.75 -9.33 -5.56
N TYR A 38 -9.51 -9.02 -6.82
CA TYR A 38 -10.48 -9.02 -7.92
C TYR A 38 -11.07 -10.39 -8.27
N ASP A 39 -10.37 -11.48 -7.93
CA ASP A 39 -10.85 -12.85 -8.11
C ASP A 39 -11.91 -13.25 -7.05
N THR A 40 -12.03 -12.47 -5.97
CA THR A 40 -13.02 -12.69 -4.92
C THR A 40 -14.22 -11.76 -5.14
N PRO A 41 -15.47 -12.26 -5.19
CA PRO A 41 -16.64 -11.40 -5.31
C PRO A 41 -16.69 -10.33 -4.20
N ALA A 42 -16.82 -9.05 -4.58
CA ALA A 42 -16.80 -7.92 -3.65
C ALA A 42 -17.83 -8.05 -2.51
N LEU A 43 -18.97 -8.68 -2.77
CA LEU A 43 -20.00 -8.92 -1.75
C LEU A 43 -19.47 -9.80 -0.61
N LEU A 44 -18.73 -10.86 -0.92
CA LEU A 44 -18.16 -11.76 0.09
C LEU A 44 -17.11 -11.06 0.95
N VAL A 45 -16.27 -10.22 0.32
CA VAL A 45 -15.26 -9.43 1.04
C VAL A 45 -15.93 -8.41 1.96
N ARG A 46 -16.91 -7.66 1.45
CA ARG A 46 -17.67 -6.70 2.25
C ARG A 46 -18.35 -7.36 3.46
N ASP A 47 -19.00 -8.50 3.25
CA ASP A 47 -19.72 -9.20 4.30
C ASP A 47 -18.76 -9.76 5.36
N ALA A 48 -17.56 -10.23 4.96
CA ALA A 48 -16.51 -10.65 5.89
C ALA A 48 -15.96 -9.48 6.73
N LEU A 49 -15.67 -8.34 6.10
CA LEU A 49 -15.23 -7.11 6.78
C LEU A 49 -16.27 -6.65 7.81
N ALA A 50 -17.55 -6.63 7.41
CA ALA A 50 -18.65 -6.25 8.30
C ALA A 50 -18.82 -7.23 9.46
N ALA A 51 -18.70 -8.54 9.23
CA ALA A 51 -18.79 -9.56 10.28
C ALA A 51 -17.64 -9.46 11.30
N CYS A 52 -16.45 -9.04 10.86
CA CYS A 52 -15.28 -8.85 11.72
C CYS A 52 -15.24 -7.45 12.38
N GLY A 53 -15.97 -6.48 11.86
CA GLY A 53 -15.94 -5.09 12.34
C GLY A 53 -14.61 -4.37 12.04
N ILE A 54 -13.84 -4.81 11.04
CA ILE A 54 -12.57 -4.19 10.63
C ILE A 54 -12.65 -3.65 9.20
N PRO A 55 -12.07 -2.46 8.90
CA PRO A 55 -12.08 -1.88 7.57
C PRO A 55 -11.02 -2.49 6.64
N MET A 56 -11.26 -2.41 5.31
CA MET A 56 -10.24 -2.53 4.27
C MET A 56 -9.61 -1.15 4.04
N LEU A 57 -8.32 -0.99 4.32
CA LEU A 57 -7.62 0.29 4.14
C LEU A 57 -7.25 0.55 2.69
N GLY A 58 -6.81 -0.46 1.96
CA GLY A 58 -6.33 -0.25 0.61
C GLY A 58 -6.33 -1.49 -0.26
N ILE A 59 -6.40 -1.25 -1.56
CA ILE A 59 -6.20 -2.23 -2.64
C ILE A 59 -5.33 -1.62 -3.72
N ASN A 60 -4.71 -2.46 -4.58
CA ASN A 60 -3.86 -1.99 -5.67
C ASN A 60 -4.59 -2.12 -7.03
N THR A 61 -4.27 -1.26 -7.99
CA THR A 61 -4.59 -1.52 -9.40
C THR A 61 -3.85 -2.77 -9.88
N ILE A 62 -4.38 -3.49 -10.88
CA ILE A 62 -3.71 -4.68 -11.43
C ILE A 62 -2.34 -4.34 -12.01
N ARG A 63 -1.44 -5.34 -11.99
CA ARG A 63 -0.06 -5.18 -12.45
C ARG A 63 0.12 -5.21 -13.96
N GLY A 64 -0.88 -5.68 -14.70
CA GLY A 64 -0.72 -6.05 -16.11
C GLY A 64 -0.29 -7.51 -16.26
N ASP A 65 0.48 -7.82 -17.30
CA ASP A 65 1.01 -9.17 -17.55
C ASP A 65 2.23 -9.46 -16.65
N VAL A 66 1.96 -10.08 -15.51
CA VAL A 66 2.98 -10.45 -14.52
C VAL A 66 4.00 -11.47 -15.10
N ALA A 67 3.56 -12.34 -16.03
CA ALA A 67 4.45 -13.31 -16.66
C ALA A 67 5.46 -12.63 -17.59
N ALA A 68 5.09 -11.48 -18.18
CA ALA A 68 5.99 -10.60 -18.93
C ALA A 68 6.83 -9.66 -18.03
N GLY A 69 6.68 -9.74 -16.70
CA GLY A 69 7.42 -8.91 -15.75
C GLY A 69 6.80 -7.54 -15.48
N GLU A 70 5.56 -7.30 -15.90
CA GLU A 70 4.87 -6.03 -15.62
C GLU A 70 4.54 -5.90 -14.12
N ASN A 71 4.63 -4.68 -13.60
CA ASN A 71 4.37 -4.35 -12.20
C ASN A 71 3.61 -3.03 -12.05
N GLY A 72 2.48 -2.87 -12.77
CA GLY A 72 1.70 -1.67 -12.89
C GLY A 72 1.77 -1.08 -14.30
N LEU A 73 0.86 -0.18 -14.63
CA LEU A 73 0.66 0.34 -15.98
C LEU A 73 0.58 1.87 -16.05
N ALA A 74 0.44 2.55 -14.90
CA ALA A 74 0.00 3.93 -14.89
C ALA A 74 1.03 4.94 -15.43
N ALA A 75 2.34 4.61 -15.41
CA ALA A 75 3.40 5.43 -16.00
C ALA A 75 3.86 4.92 -17.37
N VAL A 76 3.25 3.84 -17.92
CA VAL A 76 3.68 3.21 -19.16
C VAL A 76 2.98 3.85 -20.37
N PRO A 77 3.68 4.61 -21.25
CA PRO A 77 3.03 5.46 -22.26
C PRO A 77 2.10 4.73 -23.22
N HIS A 78 2.46 3.51 -23.63
CA HIS A 78 1.69 2.74 -24.61
C HIS A 78 0.54 1.93 -24.00
N ARG A 79 0.32 2.02 -22.67
CA ARG A 79 -0.66 1.24 -21.93
C ARG A 79 -1.72 2.12 -21.25
N ARG A 80 -1.91 3.36 -21.70
CA ARG A 80 -2.81 4.34 -21.07
C ARG A 80 -4.25 3.82 -20.91
N ASP A 81 -4.82 3.25 -21.95
CA ASP A 81 -6.21 2.76 -21.91
C ASP A 81 -6.35 1.58 -20.94
N GLU A 82 -5.37 0.70 -20.89
CA GLU A 82 -5.34 -0.42 -19.95
C GLU A 82 -5.12 0.06 -18.50
N ALA A 83 -4.26 1.07 -18.30
CA ALA A 83 -4.07 1.70 -17.00
C ALA A 83 -5.37 2.32 -16.48
N ARG A 84 -6.12 3.01 -17.33
CA ARG A 84 -7.44 3.58 -16.97
C ARG A 84 -8.48 2.51 -16.69
N ALA A 85 -8.52 1.44 -17.48
CA ALA A 85 -9.39 0.30 -17.20
C ALA A 85 -9.06 -0.37 -15.84
N ALA A 86 -7.77 -0.47 -15.48
CA ALA A 86 -7.33 -0.97 -14.17
C ALA A 86 -7.74 -0.03 -13.03
N ILE A 87 -7.69 1.29 -13.24
CA ILE A 87 -8.18 2.30 -12.29
C ILE A 87 -9.70 2.18 -12.11
N ASP A 88 -10.45 2.07 -13.19
CA ASP A 88 -11.92 1.89 -13.16
C ASP A 88 -12.32 0.64 -12.39
N GLN A 89 -11.64 -0.48 -12.65
CA GLN A 89 -11.85 -1.74 -11.93
C GLN A 89 -11.58 -1.58 -10.43
N ALA A 90 -10.47 -0.95 -10.07
CA ALA A 90 -10.09 -0.75 -8.67
C ALA A 90 -11.10 0.15 -7.95
N LEU A 91 -11.55 1.23 -8.59
CA LEU A 91 -12.53 2.15 -8.03
C LEU A 91 -13.91 1.50 -7.84
N ASP A 92 -14.39 0.72 -8.84
CA ASP A 92 -15.66 -0.01 -8.69
C ASP A 92 -15.58 -1.00 -7.53
N TYR A 93 -14.50 -1.77 -7.47
CA TYR A 93 -14.30 -2.75 -6.41
C TYR A 93 -14.17 -2.08 -5.02
N ALA A 94 -13.34 -1.03 -4.90
CA ALA A 94 -13.15 -0.28 -3.66
C ALA A 94 -14.45 0.30 -3.12
N LYS A 95 -15.27 0.91 -3.97
CA LYS A 95 -16.61 1.43 -3.60
C LYS A 95 -17.52 0.35 -3.04
N ARG A 96 -17.48 -0.86 -3.62
CA ARG A 96 -18.34 -1.98 -3.21
C ARG A 96 -17.93 -2.61 -1.88
N ILE A 97 -16.65 -2.59 -1.54
CA ILE A 97 -16.14 -3.14 -0.29
C ILE A 97 -15.91 -2.08 0.81
N GLY A 98 -16.00 -0.79 0.47
CA GLY A 98 -15.73 0.31 1.38
C GLY A 98 -14.24 0.53 1.68
N ALA A 99 -13.34 0.25 0.71
CA ALA A 99 -11.92 0.51 0.87
C ALA A 99 -11.62 2.02 0.86
N SER A 100 -10.69 2.45 1.71
CA SER A 100 -10.36 3.88 1.88
C SER A 100 -9.32 4.38 0.89
N ASN A 101 -8.46 3.49 0.36
CA ASN A 101 -7.36 3.88 -0.51
C ASN A 101 -7.25 2.95 -1.72
N ILE A 102 -6.71 3.49 -2.82
CA ILE A 102 -6.28 2.73 -4.00
C ILE A 102 -4.84 3.10 -4.31
N HIS A 103 -3.93 2.12 -4.28
CA HIS A 103 -2.59 2.28 -4.81
C HIS A 103 -2.61 2.15 -6.33
N VAL A 104 -2.34 3.25 -7.03
CA VAL A 104 -2.19 3.29 -8.48
C VAL A 104 -0.74 2.96 -8.84
N MET A 105 -0.51 1.71 -9.23
CA MET A 105 0.82 1.19 -9.51
C MET A 105 1.42 1.80 -10.78
N ALA A 106 2.60 2.45 -10.65
CA ALA A 106 3.25 3.16 -11.74
C ALA A 106 3.65 2.24 -12.90
N GLY A 107 4.30 1.12 -12.59
CA GLY A 107 4.80 0.19 -13.60
C GLY A 107 6.29 0.34 -13.91
N ASN A 108 6.79 -0.58 -14.74
CA ASN A 108 8.19 -0.62 -15.14
C ASN A 108 8.37 0.15 -16.45
N THR A 109 9.12 1.26 -16.43
CA THR A 109 9.43 2.06 -17.61
C THR A 109 10.54 3.06 -17.31
N ASP A 110 11.37 3.34 -18.31
CA ASP A 110 12.37 4.42 -18.36
C ASP A 110 12.06 5.44 -19.48
N HIS A 111 10.84 5.38 -20.04
CA HIS A 111 10.44 6.22 -21.14
C HIS A 111 10.40 7.70 -20.74
N ILE A 112 10.82 8.59 -21.64
CA ILE A 112 10.88 10.05 -21.40
C ILE A 112 9.52 10.66 -21.03
N ASP A 113 8.43 10.10 -21.54
CA ASP A 113 7.06 10.58 -21.29
C ASP A 113 6.40 9.94 -20.06
N ALA A 114 7.12 9.07 -19.32
CA ALA A 114 6.53 8.33 -18.19
C ALA A 114 5.91 9.24 -17.12
N THR A 115 6.60 10.33 -16.77
CA THR A 115 6.09 11.29 -15.77
C THR A 115 4.79 11.95 -16.24
N SER A 116 4.71 12.42 -17.49
CA SER A 116 3.50 13.07 -18.00
C SER A 116 2.32 12.08 -18.06
N VAL A 117 2.58 10.85 -18.51
CA VAL A 117 1.55 9.80 -18.57
C VAL A 117 1.06 9.42 -17.16
N PHE A 118 1.98 9.33 -16.19
CA PHE A 118 1.62 9.04 -14.81
C PHE A 118 0.75 10.14 -14.20
N LEU A 119 1.14 11.40 -14.38
CA LEU A 119 0.35 12.57 -13.95
C LEU A 119 -1.08 12.55 -14.53
N GLU A 120 -1.23 12.29 -15.84
CA GLU A 120 -2.54 12.22 -16.49
C GLU A 120 -3.42 11.06 -15.94
N ASN A 121 -2.84 9.89 -15.65
CA ASN A 121 -3.56 8.77 -15.09
C ASN A 121 -3.90 8.97 -13.61
N LEU A 122 -3.06 9.67 -12.84
CA LEU A 122 -3.35 10.03 -11.45
C LEU A 122 -4.45 11.10 -11.37
N ASP A 123 -4.45 12.10 -12.25
CA ASP A 123 -5.53 13.09 -12.35
C ASP A 123 -6.87 12.41 -12.70
N TYR A 124 -6.85 11.46 -13.64
CA TYR A 124 -8.01 10.64 -13.98
C TYR A 124 -8.53 9.86 -12.76
N ALA A 125 -7.63 9.16 -12.05
CA ALA A 125 -7.99 8.39 -10.86
C ALA A 125 -8.56 9.30 -9.74
N ALA A 126 -7.91 10.44 -9.48
CA ALA A 126 -8.34 11.39 -8.47
C ALA A 126 -9.72 11.99 -8.79
N THR A 127 -9.96 12.33 -10.07
CA THR A 127 -11.27 12.81 -10.53
C THR A 127 -12.38 11.79 -10.26
N LEU A 128 -12.14 10.51 -10.55
CA LEU A 128 -13.12 9.44 -10.32
C LEU A 128 -13.28 9.10 -8.83
N ALA A 129 -12.25 9.28 -8.01
CA ALA A 129 -12.30 9.06 -6.57
C ALA A 129 -13.03 10.18 -5.82
N GLN A 130 -13.16 11.36 -6.45
CA GLN A 130 -13.79 12.53 -5.85
C GLN A 130 -15.23 12.23 -5.40
N GLY A 131 -15.55 12.62 -4.17
CA GLY A 131 -16.88 12.42 -3.57
C GLY A 131 -17.13 10.99 -3.04
N HIS A 132 -16.17 10.08 -3.16
CA HIS A 132 -16.27 8.71 -2.65
C HIS A 132 -15.48 8.45 -1.36
N GLY A 133 -14.72 9.43 -0.87
CA GLY A 133 -13.86 9.27 0.31
C GLY A 133 -12.68 8.31 0.09
N ILE A 134 -12.28 8.11 -1.18
CA ILE A 134 -11.16 7.25 -1.56
C ILE A 134 -9.93 8.11 -1.84
N THR A 135 -8.81 7.78 -1.21
CA THR A 135 -7.50 8.38 -1.47
C THR A 135 -6.75 7.56 -2.53
N ILE A 136 -6.15 8.25 -3.49
CA ILE A 136 -5.23 7.64 -4.46
C ILE A 136 -3.84 7.67 -3.86
N LEU A 137 -3.21 6.51 -3.77
CA LEU A 137 -1.86 6.36 -3.25
C LEU A 137 -0.88 6.07 -4.37
N ILE A 138 0.33 6.62 -4.24
CA ILE A 138 1.49 6.27 -5.06
C ILE A 138 2.62 5.83 -4.14
N GLU A 139 3.35 4.79 -4.52
CA GLU A 139 4.36 4.16 -3.68
C GLU A 139 5.72 4.06 -4.39
N PRO A 140 6.79 4.61 -3.80
CA PRO A 140 8.15 4.35 -4.24
C PRO A 140 8.61 2.94 -3.84
N LEU A 141 8.96 2.11 -4.83
CA LEU A 141 9.47 0.76 -4.59
C LEU A 141 11.00 0.70 -4.69
N ASN A 142 11.62 -0.13 -3.85
CA ASN A 142 13.07 -0.35 -3.94
C ASN A 142 13.45 -1.16 -5.18
N THR A 143 14.56 -0.80 -5.81
CA THR A 143 15.02 -1.40 -7.06
C THR A 143 15.58 -2.82 -6.91
N TYR A 144 15.80 -3.30 -5.69
CA TYR A 144 16.23 -4.68 -5.43
C TYR A 144 15.07 -5.67 -5.60
N ASP A 145 13.85 -5.27 -5.15
CA ASP A 145 12.65 -6.10 -5.26
C ASP A 145 11.84 -5.81 -6.53
N ALA A 146 11.91 -4.58 -7.03
CA ALA A 146 11.19 -4.11 -8.21
C ALA A 146 12.15 -3.42 -9.22
N PRO A 147 13.04 -4.17 -9.88
CA PRO A 147 13.95 -3.59 -10.86
C PRO A 147 13.18 -2.99 -12.04
N GLY A 148 13.56 -1.77 -12.42
CA GLY A 148 12.93 -1.05 -13.53
C GLY A 148 11.60 -0.34 -13.18
N TYR A 149 11.15 -0.41 -11.92
CA TYR A 149 9.96 0.32 -11.49
C TYR A 149 10.18 1.83 -11.61
N PHE A 150 9.20 2.54 -12.15
CA PHE A 150 9.32 3.97 -12.46
C PHE A 150 9.49 4.85 -11.21
N LEU A 151 8.70 4.60 -10.17
CA LEU A 151 8.69 5.41 -8.95
C LEU A 151 9.55 4.75 -7.87
N THR A 152 10.71 5.34 -7.53
CA THR A 152 11.70 4.68 -6.65
C THR A 152 12.13 5.48 -5.43
N HIS A 153 11.83 6.78 -5.37
CA HIS A 153 12.25 7.66 -4.28
C HIS A 153 11.08 8.50 -3.76
N THR A 154 11.08 8.79 -2.47
CA THR A 154 10.06 9.64 -1.84
C THR A 154 10.02 11.05 -2.42
N ASP A 155 11.18 11.63 -2.75
CA ASP A 155 11.26 12.97 -3.34
C ASP A 155 10.58 13.04 -4.71
N GLN A 156 10.74 12.00 -5.54
CA GLN A 156 10.04 11.87 -6.82
C GLN A 156 8.52 11.79 -6.61
N ALA A 157 8.05 11.04 -5.61
CA ALA A 157 6.64 10.95 -5.30
C ALA A 157 6.07 12.30 -4.81
N VAL A 158 6.80 13.00 -3.95
CA VAL A 158 6.40 14.35 -3.46
C VAL A 158 6.32 15.34 -4.62
N GLU A 159 7.30 15.35 -5.53
CA GLU A 159 7.26 16.21 -6.73
C GLU A 159 6.04 15.94 -7.62
N ILE A 160 5.67 14.68 -7.79
CA ILE A 160 4.46 14.29 -8.55
C ILE A 160 3.19 14.78 -7.83
N ILE A 161 3.08 14.58 -6.51
CA ILE A 161 1.93 15.03 -5.71
C ILE A 161 1.79 16.55 -5.74
N ASP A 162 2.89 17.27 -5.56
CA ASP A 162 2.91 18.74 -5.59
C ASP A 162 2.56 19.28 -6.99
N THR A 163 3.04 18.62 -8.06
CA THR A 163 2.72 18.99 -9.44
C THR A 163 1.22 18.83 -9.73
N LEU A 164 0.59 17.76 -9.21
CA LEU A 164 -0.85 17.56 -9.34
C LEU A 164 -1.65 18.57 -8.51
N GLY A 165 -1.18 18.92 -7.31
CA GLY A 165 -1.88 19.83 -6.39
C GLY A 165 -3.25 19.31 -5.93
N LEU A 166 -3.45 17.98 -5.93
CA LEU A 166 -4.72 17.34 -5.60
C LEU A 166 -4.66 16.69 -4.21
N GLU A 167 -5.52 17.12 -3.30
CA GLU A 167 -5.60 16.57 -1.92
C GLU A 167 -5.91 15.07 -1.87
N THR A 168 -6.53 14.54 -2.91
CA THR A 168 -6.88 13.11 -3.02
C THR A 168 -5.72 12.22 -3.41
N VAL A 169 -4.58 12.77 -3.86
CA VAL A 169 -3.37 11.99 -4.21
C VAL A 169 -2.35 12.11 -3.10
N LYS A 170 -1.93 11.00 -2.52
CA LYS A 170 -1.03 10.95 -1.37
C LYS A 170 0.07 9.89 -1.56
N LEU A 171 1.11 10.02 -0.74
CA LEU A 171 2.21 9.07 -0.66
C LEU A 171 1.82 7.87 0.19
N MET A 172 2.00 6.67 -0.31
CA MET A 172 2.16 5.47 0.49
C MET A 172 3.63 5.34 0.88
N PHE A 173 3.91 5.52 2.16
CA PHE A 173 5.25 5.50 2.70
C PHE A 173 5.54 4.12 3.30
N ASP A 174 6.19 3.24 2.55
CA ASP A 174 6.68 1.98 3.10
C ASP A 174 8.07 2.16 3.70
N CYS A 175 8.17 2.03 5.03
CA CYS A 175 9.42 2.12 5.78
C CYS A 175 10.48 1.15 5.27
N TYR A 176 10.08 -0.04 4.81
CA TYR A 176 10.99 -1.04 4.25
C TYR A 176 11.62 -0.55 2.94
N HIS A 177 10.81 -0.06 2.00
CA HIS A 177 11.31 0.44 0.73
C HIS A 177 12.23 1.66 0.92
N VAL A 178 11.82 2.60 1.78
CA VAL A 178 12.63 3.79 2.11
C VAL A 178 13.95 3.40 2.76
N HIS A 179 13.94 2.49 3.75
CA HIS A 179 15.17 2.02 4.39
C HIS A 179 16.14 1.39 3.38
N ARG A 180 15.63 0.59 2.45
CA ARG A 180 16.42 -0.08 1.41
C ARG A 180 17.07 0.89 0.42
N MET A 181 16.39 1.99 0.08
CA MET A 181 16.80 2.92 -0.97
C MET A 181 17.48 4.18 -0.44
N GLN A 182 17.02 4.72 0.67
CA GLN A 182 17.37 6.06 1.13
C GLN A 182 18.00 6.07 2.54
N GLY A 183 17.86 5.00 3.32
CA GLY A 183 18.24 5.01 4.74
C GLY A 183 17.34 5.93 5.55
N ASP A 184 17.81 6.55 6.61
CA ASP A 184 17.15 7.54 7.48
C ASP A 184 15.60 7.62 7.38
N VAL A 185 14.92 6.53 7.78
CA VAL A 185 13.46 6.43 7.70
C VAL A 185 12.77 7.54 8.49
N ILE A 186 13.29 7.88 9.67
CA ILE A 186 12.71 8.90 10.55
C ILE A 186 12.82 10.30 9.94
N GLY A 187 13.97 10.65 9.35
CA GLY A 187 14.14 11.91 8.64
C GLY A 187 13.22 12.02 7.41
N ASN A 188 13.14 10.95 6.62
CA ASN A 188 12.25 10.91 5.46
C ASN A 188 10.76 10.96 5.87
N LEU A 189 10.34 10.26 6.94
CA LEU A 189 8.98 10.38 7.49
C LEU A 189 8.64 11.82 7.85
N THR A 190 9.55 12.50 8.57
CA THR A 190 9.34 13.90 8.97
C THR A 190 9.18 14.81 7.74
N LYS A 191 10.05 14.65 6.75
CA LYS A 191 10.05 15.44 5.52
C LYS A 191 8.78 15.25 4.70
N CYS A 192 8.35 13.98 4.55
CA CYS A 192 7.22 13.62 3.69
C CYS A 192 5.87 13.67 4.42
N PHE A 193 5.83 13.90 5.73
CA PHE A 193 4.63 13.74 6.56
C PHE A 193 3.38 14.45 6.01
N PRO A 194 3.43 15.69 5.47
CA PRO A 194 2.24 16.36 4.91
C PRO A 194 1.64 15.67 3.69
N HIS A 195 2.44 14.85 2.99
CA HIS A 195 2.04 14.16 1.77
C HIS A 195 1.58 12.72 2.02
N ILE A 196 1.84 12.17 3.23
CA ILE A 196 1.57 10.76 3.53
C ILE A 196 0.07 10.52 3.70
N GLY A 197 -0.46 9.53 2.97
CA GLY A 197 -1.83 9.03 3.13
C GLY A 197 -1.90 7.66 3.78
N HIS A 198 -0.83 6.85 3.68
CA HIS A 198 -0.71 5.54 4.31
C HIS A 198 0.74 5.21 4.62
N ILE A 199 0.96 4.41 5.66
CA ILE A 199 2.30 3.97 6.07
C ILE A 199 2.31 2.46 6.18
N GLN A 200 3.34 1.83 5.56
CA GLN A 200 3.59 0.40 5.65
C GLN A 200 4.95 0.12 6.27
N PHE A 201 5.13 -1.10 6.76
CA PHE A 201 6.37 -1.51 7.41
C PHE A 201 6.65 -3.01 7.27
N ALA A 202 7.95 -3.36 7.19
CA ALA A 202 8.48 -4.72 7.24
C ALA A 202 9.94 -4.70 7.74
N GLY A 203 10.41 -5.83 8.26
CA GLY A 203 11.81 -6.00 8.66
C GLY A 203 12.76 -5.93 7.46
N SER A 204 13.68 -4.97 7.48
CA SER A 204 14.71 -4.79 6.45
C SER A 204 15.99 -5.53 6.88
N PRO A 205 16.76 -6.15 5.94
CA PRO A 205 16.64 -6.05 4.49
C PRO A 205 15.79 -7.15 3.81
N HIS A 206 15.20 -8.09 4.54
CA HIS A 206 14.61 -9.32 3.98
C HIS A 206 13.09 -9.29 3.86
N ARG A 207 12.46 -8.15 4.11
CA ARG A 207 10.99 -7.99 4.18
C ARG A 207 10.36 -8.99 5.16
N SER A 208 11.06 -9.29 6.24
CA SER A 208 10.65 -10.18 7.32
C SER A 208 9.70 -9.49 8.32
N ALA A 209 9.26 -10.23 9.36
CA ALA A 209 8.57 -9.60 10.49
C ALA A 209 9.43 -8.46 11.11
N PRO A 210 8.82 -7.36 11.57
CA PRO A 210 9.54 -6.11 11.86
C PRO A 210 10.62 -6.25 12.94
N HIS A 211 10.45 -7.14 13.92
CA HIS A 211 11.43 -7.40 14.98
C HIS A 211 12.66 -8.21 14.54
N LEU A 212 12.65 -8.76 13.31
CA LEU A 212 13.75 -9.55 12.74
C LEU A 212 14.63 -8.75 11.77
N GLY A 213 14.41 -7.45 11.64
CA GLY A 213 15.14 -6.57 10.73
C GLY A 213 16.08 -5.60 11.46
N ASP A 214 16.82 -4.82 10.66
CA ASP A 214 17.80 -3.85 11.14
C ASP A 214 17.17 -2.50 11.53
N LEU A 215 15.92 -2.23 11.14
CA LEU A 215 15.21 -1.00 11.43
C LEU A 215 14.54 -1.06 12.82
N ASP A 216 14.84 -0.09 13.68
CA ASP A 216 14.21 0.05 15.00
C ASP A 216 12.77 0.59 14.87
N TYR A 217 11.80 -0.31 14.81
CA TYR A 217 10.38 0.06 14.73
C TYR A 217 9.83 0.66 16.01
N HIS A 218 10.45 0.47 17.19
CA HIS A 218 10.06 1.21 18.39
C HIS A 218 10.34 2.70 18.21
N ALA A 219 11.50 3.05 17.67
CA ALA A 219 11.84 4.44 17.37
C ALA A 219 10.92 5.03 16.31
N VAL A 220 10.61 4.28 15.23
CA VAL A 220 9.72 4.70 14.15
C VAL A 220 8.29 4.95 14.68
N PHE A 221 7.70 4.00 15.40
CA PHE A 221 6.33 4.14 15.92
C PHE A 221 6.19 5.25 16.95
N ASN A 222 7.18 5.42 17.85
CA ASN A 222 7.23 6.55 18.79
C ASN A 222 7.37 7.89 18.06
N HIS A 223 8.05 7.93 16.92
CA HIS A 223 8.16 9.13 16.10
C HIS A 223 6.83 9.47 15.43
N LEU A 224 6.14 8.49 14.89
CA LEU A 224 4.81 8.66 14.31
C LEU A 224 3.77 9.14 15.32
N ASP A 225 3.78 8.60 16.53
CA ASP A 225 2.94 9.09 17.64
C ASP A 225 3.20 10.59 17.91
N ARG A 226 4.46 11.02 17.93
CA ARG A 226 4.83 12.44 18.10
C ARG A 226 4.39 13.34 16.94
N LEU A 227 4.36 12.81 15.72
CA LEU A 227 3.85 13.52 14.54
C LEU A 227 2.31 13.55 14.50
N GLY A 228 1.63 12.81 15.38
CA GLY A 228 0.18 12.75 15.47
C GLY A 228 -0.46 11.77 14.47
N TRP A 229 0.29 10.79 13.96
CA TRP A 229 -0.28 9.74 13.13
C TRP A 229 -1.22 8.85 13.94
N SER A 230 -2.45 8.66 13.46
CA SER A 230 -3.49 7.89 14.19
C SER A 230 -4.13 6.77 13.37
N ALA A 231 -3.87 6.70 12.07
CA ALA A 231 -4.37 5.62 11.23
C ALA A 231 -3.59 4.31 11.48
N PRO A 232 -4.17 3.14 11.20
CA PRO A 232 -3.43 1.88 11.32
C PRO A 232 -2.23 1.83 10.38
N LEU A 233 -1.14 1.19 10.84
CA LEU A 233 0.10 0.99 10.09
C LEU A 233 0.05 -0.38 9.41
N GLY A 234 0.37 -0.45 8.12
CA GLY A 234 0.30 -1.66 7.31
C GLY A 234 1.47 -2.61 7.55
N ALA A 235 1.23 -3.75 8.17
CA ALA A 235 2.21 -4.82 8.34
C ALA A 235 2.33 -5.59 7.02
N GLU A 236 3.29 -5.20 6.17
CA GLU A 236 3.47 -5.73 4.84
C GLU A 236 4.78 -6.52 4.70
N TYR A 237 4.84 -7.66 5.35
CA TYR A 237 6.04 -8.48 5.43
C TYR A 237 5.78 -9.95 5.06
N LYS A 238 6.86 -10.66 4.70
CA LYS A 238 6.83 -12.10 4.39
C LYS A 238 7.07 -12.90 5.67
N PRO A 239 6.07 -13.63 6.19
CA PRO A 239 6.28 -14.49 7.33
C PRO A 239 7.19 -15.67 6.95
N ASN A 240 8.03 -16.10 7.88
CA ASN A 240 8.83 -17.33 7.72
C ASN A 240 8.04 -18.49 8.36
N GLY A 241 7.11 -19.07 7.61
CA GLY A 241 6.18 -20.09 8.10
C GLY A 241 4.75 -19.54 8.29
N PRO A 242 3.93 -20.17 9.15
CA PRO A 242 2.57 -19.69 9.41
C PRO A 242 2.56 -18.26 9.91
N THR A 243 1.58 -17.46 9.44
CA THR A 243 1.49 -16.03 9.80
C THR A 243 1.41 -15.83 11.31
N GLU A 244 0.61 -16.64 12.01
CA GLU A 244 0.42 -16.53 13.46
C GLU A 244 1.75 -16.65 14.24
N ALA A 245 2.67 -17.48 13.78
CA ALA A 245 3.98 -17.65 14.41
C ALA A 245 4.93 -16.47 14.20
N SER A 246 4.55 -15.50 13.37
CA SER A 246 5.33 -14.30 13.06
C SER A 246 4.82 -13.03 13.75
N LEU A 247 3.80 -13.14 14.60
CA LEU A 247 3.09 -12.00 15.21
C LEU A 247 3.62 -11.58 16.59
N ASP A 248 4.74 -12.15 17.06
CA ASP A 248 5.32 -11.87 18.38
C ASP A 248 5.67 -10.38 18.61
N TRP A 249 5.75 -9.59 17.54
CA TRP A 249 5.99 -8.14 17.59
C TRP A 249 4.72 -7.33 17.94
N MET A 250 3.54 -7.92 17.80
CA MET A 250 2.28 -7.26 18.14
C MET A 250 2.14 -7.15 19.67
N PRO A 251 1.58 -6.04 20.17
CA PRO A 251 1.19 -5.97 21.57
C PRO A 251 0.23 -7.12 21.93
N ALA A 252 0.40 -7.71 23.10
CA ALA A 252 -0.57 -8.72 23.58
C ALA A 252 -1.98 -8.11 23.57
N ALA A 253 -2.95 -8.86 23.04
CA ALA A 253 -4.35 -8.45 23.09
C ALA A 253 -4.76 -8.20 24.54
N SER A 254 -5.24 -7.00 24.85
CA SER A 254 -5.67 -6.57 26.19
C SER A 254 -7.05 -7.11 26.53
#